data_9e8a2abaffe1147724f0d91754959fc6
#
_entry.id   9e8a2abaffe1147724f0d91754959fc6
#
_cell.length_a   1.000
_cell.length_b   1.000
_cell.length_c   1.000
_cell.angle_alpha   90.00
_cell.angle_beta   90.00
_cell.angle_gamma   90.00
#
_symmetry.space_group_name_H-M   'P 1'
#
loop_
_entity.id
_entity.type
_entity.pdbx_description
1 polymer ?
#
loop_
_entity_poly.entity_id
_entity_poly.type
_entity_poly.pdbx_seq_one_letter_code
_entity_poly.pdbx_strand_id
1 'polypeptide(L)'
;MPDSERLQNMLDKFEIQEVVSAACYSRDTADWATLRDCYHPDGTVTVSWHSGPVDEFIERSKKMMTARGPQEFTKHVNANQRVRLNGGRAL
;
A
#
# COMPACT_ATOMS: atom_id res chain seq x y z
N MET A 1 23.19 19.86 0.28
CA MET A 1 22.92 18.52 -0.28
C MET A 1 23.27 18.51 -1.76
N PRO A 2 24.09 17.58 -2.23
CA PRO A 2 24.41 17.45 -3.65
C PRO A 2 23.15 17.23 -4.50
N ASP A 3 23.14 17.73 -5.74
CA ASP A 3 21.99 17.61 -6.64
C ASP A 3 21.66 16.14 -6.96
N SER A 4 22.68 15.28 -7.08
CA SER A 4 22.46 13.85 -7.32
C SER A 4 21.72 13.18 -6.16
N GLU A 5 22.02 13.55 -4.94
CA GLU A 5 21.34 13.04 -3.74
C GLU A 5 19.90 13.56 -3.64
N ARG A 6 19.70 14.84 -3.97
CA ARG A 6 18.35 15.42 -4.02
C ARG A 6 17.48 14.73 -5.07
N LEU A 7 18.06 14.47 -6.24
CA LEU A 7 17.34 13.78 -7.30
C LEU A 7 16.98 12.35 -6.88
N GLN A 8 17.91 11.63 -6.27
CA GLN A 8 17.65 10.28 -5.79
C GLN A 8 16.54 10.26 -4.73
N ASN A 9 16.56 11.23 -3.80
CA ASN A 9 15.48 11.34 -2.80
C ASN A 9 14.13 11.59 -3.44
N MET A 10 14.06 12.40 -4.49
CA MET A 10 12.81 12.65 -5.21
C MET A 10 12.29 11.39 -5.89
N LEU A 11 13.18 10.62 -6.53
CA LEU A 11 12.83 9.35 -7.16
C LEU A 11 12.32 8.34 -6.12
N ASP A 12 13.01 8.22 -5.00
CA ASP A 12 12.60 7.31 -3.92
C ASP A 12 11.22 7.67 -3.38
N LYS A 13 10.97 8.95 -3.15
CA LYS A 13 9.65 9.41 -2.68
C LYS A 13 8.55 9.13 -3.68
N PHE A 14 8.83 9.35 -4.95
CA PHE A 14 7.86 9.08 -6.02
C PHE A 14 7.52 7.59 -6.09
N GLU A 15 8.53 6.72 -6.06
CA GLU A 15 8.33 5.27 -6.10
C GLU A 15 7.51 4.79 -4.90
N ILE A 16 7.76 5.33 -3.71
CA ILE A 16 7.00 4.99 -2.50
C ILE A 16 5.54 5.40 -2.66
N GLN A 17 5.27 6.59 -3.18
CA GLN A 17 3.91 7.07 -3.41
C GLN A 17 3.19 6.19 -4.45
N GLU A 18 3.90 5.74 -5.47
CA GLU A 18 3.34 4.84 -6.48
C GLU A 18 2.95 3.49 -5.86
N VAL A 19 3.77 2.94 -4.97
CA VAL A 19 3.46 1.68 -4.28
C VAL A 19 2.22 1.83 -3.40
N VAL A 20 2.12 2.92 -2.65
CA VAL A 20 0.95 3.17 -1.80
C VAL A 20 -0.33 3.30 -2.64
N SER A 21 -0.25 4.03 -3.74
CA SER A 21 -1.39 4.20 -4.65
C SER A 21 -1.79 2.87 -5.29
N ALA A 22 -0.80 2.07 -5.73
CA ALA A 22 -1.05 0.75 -6.30
C ALA A 22 -1.71 -0.19 -5.28
N ALA A 23 -1.28 -0.16 -4.03
CA ALA A 23 -1.86 -0.98 -2.98
C ALA A 23 -3.33 -0.63 -2.73
N CYS A 24 -3.65 0.65 -2.63
CA CYS A 24 -5.03 1.11 -2.43
C CYS A 24 -5.92 0.77 -3.63
N TYR A 25 -5.45 1.04 -4.84
CA TYR A 25 -6.20 0.76 -6.06
C TYR A 25 -6.43 -0.74 -6.26
N SER A 26 -5.38 -1.55 -6.04
CA SER A 26 -5.47 -3.01 -6.20
C SER A 26 -6.46 -3.61 -5.21
N ARG A 27 -6.48 -3.13 -3.98
CA ARG A 27 -7.44 -3.59 -2.97
C ARG A 27 -8.87 -3.21 -3.37
N ASP A 28 -9.09 -1.99 -3.83
CA ASP A 28 -10.41 -1.50 -4.21
C ASP A 28 -10.95 -2.21 -5.46
N THR A 29 -10.07 -2.65 -6.35
CA THR A 29 -10.43 -3.35 -7.58
C THR A 29 -10.31 -4.86 -7.49
N ALA A 30 -9.99 -5.38 -6.32
CA ALA A 30 -9.80 -6.82 -6.07
C ALA A 30 -8.67 -7.45 -6.92
N ASP A 31 -7.65 -6.67 -7.23
CA ASP A 31 -6.45 -7.17 -7.90
C ASP A 31 -5.47 -7.68 -6.85
N TRP A 32 -5.73 -8.88 -6.34
CA TRP A 32 -5.01 -9.42 -5.18
C TRP A 32 -3.55 -9.73 -5.46
N ALA A 33 -3.23 -10.13 -6.68
CA ALA A 33 -1.83 -10.40 -7.06
C ALA A 33 -0.99 -9.13 -7.01
N THR A 34 -1.48 -8.04 -7.57
CA THR A 34 -0.80 -6.75 -7.53
C THR A 34 -0.70 -6.23 -6.09
N LEU A 35 -1.76 -6.39 -5.31
CA LEU A 35 -1.75 -6.00 -3.90
C LEU A 35 -0.64 -6.75 -3.14
N ARG A 36 -0.52 -8.06 -3.36
CA ARG A 36 0.51 -8.86 -2.70
C ARG A 36 1.92 -8.38 -3.06
N ASP A 37 2.13 -8.03 -4.32
CA ASP A 37 3.43 -7.56 -4.80
C ASP A 37 3.84 -6.20 -4.23
N CYS A 38 2.91 -5.43 -3.70
CA CYS A 38 3.20 -4.16 -3.03
C CYS A 38 3.86 -4.33 -1.66
N TYR A 39 3.89 -5.54 -1.12
CA TYR A 39 4.42 -5.82 0.21
C TYR A 39 5.63 -6.74 0.14
N HIS A 40 6.52 -6.60 1.11
CA HIS A 40 7.64 -7.51 1.29
C HIS A 40 7.12 -8.93 1.55
N PRO A 41 7.81 -9.99 1.08
CA PRO A 41 7.37 -11.38 1.33
C PRO A 41 7.10 -11.69 2.80
N ASP A 42 7.90 -11.13 3.71
CA ASP A 42 7.74 -11.32 5.16
C ASP A 42 6.99 -10.17 5.81
N GLY A 43 6.31 -9.34 5.02
CA GLY A 43 5.64 -8.14 5.51
C GLY A 43 4.48 -8.43 6.43
N THR A 44 4.21 -7.47 7.32
CA THR A 44 3.05 -7.50 8.21
C THR A 44 2.21 -6.24 8.00
N VAL A 45 0.92 -6.35 8.30
CA VAL A 45 -0.02 -5.24 8.21
C VAL A 45 -0.71 -5.07 9.54
N THR A 46 -0.76 -3.85 10.04
CA THR A 46 -1.51 -3.50 11.24
C THR A 46 -2.52 -2.42 10.90
N VAL A 47 -3.78 -2.74 11.02
CA VAL A 47 -4.92 -1.84 10.84
C VAL A 47 -5.90 -2.09 11.99
N SER A 48 -7.03 -1.39 12.01
CA SER A 48 -7.99 -1.49 13.12
C SER A 48 -8.53 -2.90 13.35
N TRP A 49 -8.62 -3.72 12.30
CA TRP A 49 -9.24 -5.05 12.35
C TRP A 49 -8.27 -6.21 12.09
N HIS A 50 -7.00 -5.91 11.89
CA HIS A 50 -6.00 -6.95 11.59
C HIS A 50 -4.62 -6.51 12.08
N SER A 51 -3.85 -7.47 12.60
CA SER A 51 -2.42 -7.30 12.87
C SER A 51 -1.76 -8.64 12.63
N GLY A 52 -0.84 -8.72 11.67
CA GLY A 52 -0.15 -9.96 11.33
C GLY A 52 0.34 -10.00 9.90
N PRO A 53 0.64 -11.20 9.38
CA PRO A 53 1.20 -11.36 8.03
C PRO A 53 0.31 -10.78 6.94
N VAL A 54 0.94 -10.26 5.87
CA VAL A 54 0.22 -9.66 4.75
C VAL A 54 -0.68 -10.66 4.03
N ASP A 55 -0.26 -11.92 3.93
CA ASP A 55 -1.08 -12.95 3.27
C ASP A 55 -2.42 -13.15 4.00
N GLU A 56 -2.40 -13.15 5.32
CA GLU A 56 -3.62 -13.24 6.13
C GLU A 56 -4.48 -11.97 5.98
N PHE A 57 -3.84 -10.81 5.91
CA PHE A 57 -4.54 -9.55 5.65
C PHE A 57 -5.29 -9.59 4.32
N ILE A 58 -4.66 -10.12 3.26
CA ILE A 58 -5.27 -10.24 1.95
C ILE A 58 -6.46 -11.20 1.99
N GLU A 59 -6.31 -12.36 2.64
CA GLU A 59 -7.41 -13.33 2.75
C GLU A 59 -8.61 -12.74 3.50
N ARG A 60 -8.37 -12.01 4.58
CA ARG A 60 -9.43 -11.34 5.31
C ARG A 60 -10.08 -10.23 4.48
N SER A 61 -9.30 -9.49 3.69
CA SER A 61 -9.82 -8.46 2.77
C SER A 61 -10.73 -9.08 1.71
N LYS A 62 -10.35 -10.24 1.15
CA LYS A 62 -11.19 -10.97 0.19
C LYS A 62 -12.54 -11.34 0.80
N LYS A 63 -12.52 -11.87 2.01
CA LYS A 63 -13.76 -12.25 2.72
C LYS A 63 -14.66 -11.05 2.97
N MET A 64 -14.09 -9.92 3.37
CA MET A 64 -14.85 -8.70 3.59
C MET A 64 -15.49 -8.19 2.30
N MET A 65 -14.79 -8.25 1.19
CA MET A 65 -15.30 -7.85 -0.11
C MET A 65 -16.40 -8.77 -0.61
N THR A 66 -16.22 -10.09 -0.43
CA THR A 66 -17.22 -11.08 -0.82
C THR A 66 -18.51 -10.94 -0.01
N ALA A 67 -18.39 -10.52 1.27
CA ALA A 67 -19.55 -10.32 2.14
C ALA A 67 -20.37 -9.07 1.77
N ARG A 68 -19.81 -8.15 0.98
CA ARG A 68 -20.53 -6.96 0.53
C ARG A 68 -21.47 -7.31 -0.64
N GLY A 69 -22.59 -6.63 -0.72
CA GLY A 69 -23.47 -6.76 -1.85
C GLY A 69 -22.87 -6.15 -3.12
N PRO A 70 -23.42 -6.51 -4.29
CA PRO A 70 -22.88 -6.00 -5.57
C PRO A 70 -23.01 -4.49 -5.75
N GLN A 71 -23.84 -3.83 -4.93
CA GLN A 71 -24.01 -2.38 -4.93
C GLN A 71 -23.02 -1.68 -4.02
N GLU A 72 -22.28 -2.40 -3.20
CA GLU A 72 -21.34 -1.83 -2.26
C GLU A 72 -19.92 -1.85 -2.81
N PHE A 73 -19.24 -0.71 -2.72
CA PHE A 73 -17.83 -0.63 -3.08
C PHE A 73 -17.13 0.36 -2.16
N THR A 74 -15.80 0.17 -2.03
CA THR A 74 -14.94 1.05 -1.25
C THR A 74 -13.91 1.66 -2.19
N LYS A 75 -13.63 2.94 -1.99
CA LYS A 75 -12.60 3.64 -2.75
C LYS A 75 -11.69 4.40 -1.79
N HIS A 76 -10.38 4.19 -1.93
CA HIS A 76 -9.39 4.93 -1.18
C HIS A 76 -8.85 6.08 -2.02
N VAL A 77 -8.75 7.26 -1.41
CA VAL A 77 -8.21 8.44 -2.08
C VAL A 77 -6.97 8.91 -1.32
N ASN A 78 -5.86 9.01 -2.02
CA ASN A 78 -4.57 9.42 -1.46
C ASN A 78 -4.16 10.76 -2.08
N ALA A 79 -4.83 11.85 -1.66
CA ALA A 79 -4.61 13.17 -2.24
C ALA A 79 -3.45 13.94 -1.59
N ASN A 80 -3.13 13.65 -0.33
CA ASN A 80 -2.17 14.42 0.46
C ASN A 80 -1.04 13.55 1.00
N GLN A 81 -0.44 12.74 0.14
CA GLN A 81 0.66 11.88 0.54
C GLN A 81 1.91 12.70 0.84
N ARG A 82 2.57 12.37 1.94
CA ARG A 82 3.84 12.94 2.31
C ARG A 82 4.79 11.83 2.73
N VAL A 83 5.97 11.81 2.13
CA VAL A 83 6.99 10.80 2.40
C VAL A 83 8.20 11.45 3.04
N ARG A 84 8.65 10.87 4.16
CA ARG A 84 9.89 11.24 4.81
C ARG A 84 10.86 10.07 4.71
N LEU A 85 12.08 10.37 4.28
CA LEU A 85 13.13 9.37 4.18
C LEU A 85 14.06 9.47 5.38
N ASN A 86 14.43 8.30 5.92
CA ASN A 86 15.34 8.20 7.05
C ASN A 86 16.32 7.05 6.78
N GLY A 87 17.44 7.38 6.11
CA GLY A 87 18.37 6.37 5.65
C GLY A 87 17.71 5.44 4.65
N GLY A 88 17.72 4.14 4.90
CA GLY A 88 17.07 3.15 4.05
C GLY A 88 15.60 2.92 4.36
N ARG A 89 14.96 3.79 5.15
CA ARG A 89 13.56 3.63 5.60
C ARG A 89 12.72 4.83 5.18
N ALA A 90 11.45 4.58 4.93
CA ALA A 90 10.45 5.63 4.71
C ALA A 90 9.52 5.72 5.91
N LEU A 91 9.22 6.94 6.29
CA LEU A 91 8.34 7.22 7.42
C LEU A 91 7.05 7.90 6.95
#